data_a48307437efbca81a0852361a4b3ba3c
#
_entry.id   a48307437efbca81a0852361a4b3ba3c
#
_cell.length_a   1.000
_cell.length_b   1.000
_cell.length_c   1.000
_cell.angle_alpha   90.00
_cell.angle_beta   90.00
_cell.angle_gamma   90.00
#
_symmetry.space_group_name_H-M   'P 1'
#
loop_
_entity.id
_entity.type
_entity.pdbx_description
1 polymer ?
#
loop_
_entity_poly.entity_id
_entity_poly.type
_entity_poly.pdbx_seq_one_letter_code
_entity_poly.pdbx_strand_id
1 'polypeptide(L)'
;LTNTNNYPLHSLQNHQWFKLICGASFQELNVIRNLTLVYALAGADCIDVAADPAVIAVAQSALQVAENLSDWLKNRGFPPVKKPWLMVSFNDGEDPHFRKAEFDFQQCPTNCWRPCEKVCPVSAIVFQQPHLSRSGASQQEYSGIIDSKCYGCGRCLPVCPSGLIYARSYVSTPQAIAPLISELAIDAIEIHTQIGREADFARLWQSLKGWVKNLKLLAISCPDGVGLISYLAKLQDIISPLPCSLLWQTDGRPMSGDIGAGTTLAAIKLGQKVLDANLSGYVQLAGGTNNYTIPKLRELKLLPALTDYYATGREKQLNNPININSLSLPARQGQHINNYINGVAYGSYARVLLAPIWQKLEEMQNDQVNLADSLPLENFPGLLEEALLLARELVTQIKPQNIRKTV
;
A
#
# COMPACT_ATOMS: atom_id res chain seq x y z
N LEU A 1 11.38 -8.33 -26.48
CA LEU A 1 11.30 -8.38 -25.03
C LEU A 1 10.60 -7.09 -24.56
N THR A 2 9.29 -7.12 -24.38
CA THR A 2 8.52 -6.01 -23.81
C THR A 2 8.98 -5.81 -22.37
N ASN A 3 9.42 -4.58 -22.08
CA ASN A 3 9.96 -4.19 -20.79
C ASN A 3 8.86 -4.33 -19.71
N THR A 4 8.84 -5.46 -19.01
CA THR A 4 7.81 -5.81 -18.01
C THR A 4 7.80 -4.86 -16.79
N ASN A 5 8.88 -4.08 -16.62
CA ASN A 5 9.04 -3.16 -15.50
C ASN A 5 8.13 -1.91 -15.53
N ASN A 6 7.47 -1.60 -16.66
CA ASN A 6 6.61 -0.41 -16.79
C ASN A 6 5.10 -0.74 -16.85
N TYR A 7 4.72 -1.99 -16.57
CA TYR A 7 3.31 -2.39 -16.62
C TYR A 7 2.40 -1.58 -15.67
N PRO A 8 2.79 -1.28 -14.41
CA PRO A 8 1.94 -0.48 -13.53
C PRO A 8 1.66 0.93 -14.07
N LEU A 9 2.67 1.60 -14.66
CA LEU A 9 2.45 2.91 -15.29
C LEU A 9 1.46 2.82 -16.46
N HIS A 10 1.56 1.78 -17.28
CA HIS A 10 0.63 1.56 -18.37
C HIS A 10 -0.82 1.37 -17.86
N SER A 11 -1.00 0.63 -16.76
CA SER A 11 -2.32 0.50 -16.13
C SER A 11 -2.86 1.84 -15.67
N LEU A 12 -2.01 2.68 -15.07
CA LEU A 12 -2.38 4.03 -14.61
C LEU A 12 -2.79 4.93 -15.78
N GLN A 13 -2.04 4.92 -16.87
CA GLN A 13 -2.33 5.67 -18.09
C GLN A 13 -3.60 5.23 -18.80
N ASN A 14 -3.96 3.95 -18.68
CA ASN A 14 -5.14 3.36 -19.32
C ASN A 14 -6.35 3.24 -18.39
N HIS A 15 -6.38 3.92 -17.26
CA HIS A 15 -7.51 3.93 -16.32
C HIS A 15 -7.85 2.54 -15.75
N GLN A 16 -6.81 1.71 -15.55
CA GLN A 16 -6.92 0.32 -15.10
C GLN A 16 -6.14 0.07 -13.80
N TRP A 17 -5.71 1.14 -13.13
CA TRP A 17 -4.86 1.04 -11.98
C TRP A 17 -5.60 0.50 -10.76
N PHE A 18 -5.05 -0.56 -10.18
CA PHE A 18 -5.49 -1.16 -8.94
C PHE A 18 -4.38 -1.05 -7.89
N LYS A 19 -4.66 -0.35 -6.80
CA LYS A 19 -3.75 -0.25 -5.66
C LYS A 19 -4.34 -1.00 -4.46
N LEU A 20 -3.54 -1.86 -3.83
CA LEU A 20 -3.83 -2.42 -2.53
C LEU A 20 -3.23 -1.53 -1.44
N ILE A 21 -4.02 -1.09 -0.48
CA ILE A 21 -3.55 -0.44 0.73
C ILE A 21 -3.45 -1.51 1.82
N CYS A 22 -2.23 -1.93 2.14
CA CYS A 22 -1.94 -2.87 3.22
C CYS A 22 -1.90 -2.17 4.57
N GLY A 23 -2.99 -1.57 4.94
CA GLY A 23 -3.33 -1.09 6.28
C GLY A 23 -2.34 -0.28 7.06
N ALA A 24 -2.71 0.98 7.27
CA ALA A 24 -2.15 1.82 8.31
C ALA A 24 -2.63 1.43 9.73
N SER A 25 -3.71 0.67 9.88
CA SER A 25 -4.37 0.46 11.18
C SER A 25 -4.47 -0.98 11.68
N PHE A 26 -4.21 -1.98 10.84
CA PHE A 26 -4.15 -3.40 11.25
C PHE A 26 -2.79 -3.96 10.88
N GLN A 27 -1.92 -4.10 11.86
CA GLN A 27 -0.49 -4.29 11.60
C GLN A 27 -0.03 -5.68 12.06
N GLU A 28 -0.78 -6.71 11.69
CA GLU A 28 -0.25 -8.05 11.78
C GLU A 28 0.61 -8.33 10.55
N LEU A 29 1.91 -8.47 10.74
CA LEU A 29 2.87 -8.69 9.65
C LEU A 29 2.47 -9.86 8.76
N ASN A 30 1.90 -10.91 9.34
CA ASN A 30 1.43 -12.07 8.61
C ASN A 30 0.25 -11.74 7.69
N VAL A 31 -0.68 -10.91 8.15
CA VAL A 31 -1.81 -10.46 7.34
C VAL A 31 -1.32 -9.56 6.21
N ILE A 32 -0.38 -8.65 6.47
CA ILE A 32 0.24 -7.79 5.44
C ILE A 32 0.95 -8.66 4.40
N ARG A 33 1.74 -9.65 4.85
CA ARG A 33 2.45 -10.58 3.97
C ARG A 33 1.49 -11.32 3.05
N ASN A 34 0.47 -11.92 3.62
CA ASN A 34 -0.49 -12.72 2.87
C ASN A 34 -1.38 -11.86 1.95
N LEU A 35 -1.80 -10.66 2.38
CA LEU A 35 -2.50 -9.70 1.51
C LEU A 35 -1.61 -9.30 0.32
N THR A 36 -0.35 -8.95 0.58
CA THR A 36 0.62 -8.60 -0.46
C THR A 36 0.77 -9.74 -1.46
N LEU A 37 0.98 -10.97 -0.98
CA LEU A 37 1.11 -12.16 -1.83
C LEU A 37 -0.13 -12.34 -2.71
N VAL A 38 -1.30 -12.41 -2.10
CA VAL A 38 -2.55 -12.72 -2.83
C VAL A 38 -2.88 -11.65 -3.86
N TYR A 39 -2.77 -10.36 -3.50
CA TYR A 39 -3.09 -9.27 -4.45
C TYR A 39 -2.02 -9.08 -5.52
N ALA A 40 -0.75 -9.38 -5.25
CA ALA A 40 0.28 -9.44 -6.29
C ALA A 40 -0.02 -10.54 -7.31
N LEU A 41 -0.39 -11.74 -6.85
CA LEU A 41 -0.82 -12.85 -7.71
C LEU A 41 -2.11 -12.54 -8.47
N ALA A 42 -3.03 -11.78 -7.86
CA ALA A 42 -4.28 -11.36 -8.48
C ALA A 42 -4.08 -10.30 -9.58
N GLY A 43 -2.91 -9.63 -9.63
CA GLY A 43 -2.56 -8.64 -10.64
C GLY A 43 -2.80 -7.19 -10.22
N ALA A 44 -2.66 -6.88 -8.94
CA ALA A 44 -2.56 -5.49 -8.47
C ALA A 44 -1.38 -4.77 -9.12
N ASP A 45 -1.49 -3.46 -9.34
CA ASP A 45 -0.43 -2.64 -9.93
C ASP A 45 0.48 -2.03 -8.85
N CYS A 46 -0.04 -1.85 -7.65
CA CYS A 46 0.68 -1.25 -6.55
C CYS A 46 0.28 -1.89 -5.22
N ILE A 47 1.26 -2.10 -4.39
CA ILE A 47 1.12 -2.51 -2.99
C ILE A 47 1.64 -1.36 -2.14
N ASP A 48 0.77 -0.77 -1.35
CA ASP A 48 1.06 0.37 -0.50
C ASP A 48 1.15 -0.06 0.96
N VAL A 49 2.27 0.25 1.58
CA VAL A 49 2.60 -0.16 2.95
C VAL A 49 3.06 1.02 3.78
N ALA A 50 2.94 0.89 5.10
CA ALA A 50 3.46 1.88 6.02
C ALA A 50 4.98 2.05 5.89
N ALA A 51 5.48 3.27 6.15
CA ALA A 51 6.90 3.57 6.21
C ALA A 51 7.53 2.98 7.48
N ASP A 52 7.49 1.66 7.60
CA ASP A 52 8.08 0.88 8.69
C ASP A 52 8.99 -0.20 8.11
N PRO A 53 10.25 -0.32 8.54
CA PRO A 53 11.22 -1.29 7.99
C PRO A 53 10.73 -2.73 8.05
N ALA A 54 10.04 -3.14 9.14
CA ALA A 54 9.53 -4.50 9.29
C ALA A 54 8.38 -4.77 8.30
N VAL A 55 7.50 -3.80 8.12
CA VAL A 55 6.39 -3.89 7.17
C VAL A 55 6.90 -3.93 5.73
N ILE A 56 7.86 -3.08 5.38
CA ILE A 56 8.49 -3.04 4.06
C ILE A 56 9.16 -4.39 3.76
N ALA A 57 9.97 -4.91 4.69
CA ALA A 57 10.68 -6.18 4.50
C ALA A 57 9.72 -7.37 4.27
N VAL A 58 8.62 -7.41 5.02
CA VAL A 58 7.58 -8.44 4.88
C VAL A 58 6.88 -8.35 3.54
N ALA A 59 6.53 -7.14 3.07
CA ALA A 59 5.93 -6.94 1.76
C ALA A 59 6.88 -7.36 0.64
N GLN A 60 8.16 -7.00 0.72
CA GLN A 60 9.17 -7.42 -0.26
C GLN A 60 9.33 -8.93 -0.33
N SER A 61 9.39 -9.60 0.84
CA SER A 61 9.43 -11.07 0.91
C SER A 61 8.22 -11.68 0.21
N ALA A 62 7.02 -11.16 0.44
CA ALA A 62 5.81 -11.64 -0.20
C ALA A 62 5.82 -11.42 -1.74
N LEU A 63 6.33 -10.28 -2.21
CA LEU A 63 6.48 -10.01 -3.64
C LEU A 63 7.47 -10.98 -4.30
N GLN A 64 8.56 -11.32 -3.62
CA GLN A 64 9.52 -12.33 -4.11
C GLN A 64 8.88 -13.72 -4.20
N VAL A 65 8.07 -14.10 -3.20
CA VAL A 65 7.31 -15.37 -3.24
C VAL A 65 6.32 -15.38 -4.40
N ALA A 66 5.62 -14.24 -4.64
CA ALA A 66 4.69 -14.13 -5.77
C ALA A 66 5.40 -14.34 -7.12
N GLU A 67 6.60 -13.80 -7.31
CA GLU A 67 7.40 -14.02 -8.52
C GLU A 67 7.74 -15.51 -8.71
N ASN A 68 8.11 -16.21 -7.63
CA ASN A 68 8.45 -17.63 -7.64
C ASN A 68 7.24 -18.54 -7.94
N LEU A 69 6.02 -18.07 -7.70
CA LEU A 69 4.79 -18.82 -7.97
C LEU A 69 4.26 -18.68 -9.41
N SER A 70 5.03 -18.08 -10.32
CA SER A 70 4.60 -17.86 -11.72
C SER A 70 4.24 -19.16 -12.45
N ASP A 71 5.01 -20.24 -12.27
CA ASP A 71 4.69 -21.55 -12.86
C ASP A 71 3.48 -22.21 -12.19
N TRP A 72 3.31 -22.04 -10.89
CA TRP A 72 2.14 -22.51 -10.15
C TRP A 72 0.85 -21.87 -10.69
N LEU A 73 0.86 -20.55 -10.98
CA LEU A 73 -0.25 -19.83 -11.60
C LEU A 73 -0.55 -20.37 -13.01
N LYS A 74 0.50 -20.47 -13.85
CA LYS A 74 0.37 -20.94 -15.22
C LYS A 74 -0.28 -22.32 -15.30
N ASN A 75 0.13 -23.24 -14.44
CA ASN A 75 -0.40 -24.60 -14.39
C ASN A 75 -1.88 -24.66 -13.97
N ARG A 76 -2.40 -23.56 -13.37
CA ARG A 76 -3.82 -23.39 -13.00
C ARG A 76 -4.61 -22.49 -13.94
N GLY A 77 -4.02 -22.11 -15.08
CA GLY A 77 -4.68 -21.28 -16.09
C GLY A 77 -4.77 -19.79 -15.72
N PHE A 78 -4.05 -19.35 -14.69
CA PHE A 78 -3.94 -17.93 -14.34
C PHE A 78 -2.91 -17.21 -15.23
N PRO A 79 -3.07 -15.90 -15.45
CA PRO A 79 -2.05 -15.11 -16.14
C PRO A 79 -0.76 -15.03 -15.32
N PRO A 80 0.40 -14.82 -15.95
CA PRO A 80 1.67 -14.67 -15.25
C PRO A 80 1.65 -13.45 -14.33
N VAL A 81 2.42 -13.53 -13.26
CA VAL A 81 2.61 -12.42 -12.31
C VAL A 81 3.23 -11.24 -13.06
N LYS A 82 2.65 -10.07 -12.87
CA LYS A 82 3.23 -8.80 -13.24
C LYS A 82 3.62 -8.11 -11.94
N LYS A 83 4.90 -7.85 -11.75
CA LYS A 83 5.41 -7.26 -10.50
C LYS A 83 4.72 -5.93 -10.22
N PRO A 84 3.96 -5.81 -9.12
CA PRO A 84 3.40 -4.54 -8.70
C PRO A 84 4.53 -3.61 -8.21
N TRP A 85 4.27 -2.30 -8.26
CA TRP A 85 5.14 -1.34 -7.57
C TRP A 85 4.94 -1.44 -6.06
N LEU A 86 6.05 -1.38 -5.33
CA LEU A 86 6.03 -1.20 -3.88
C LEU A 86 6.00 0.30 -3.58
N MET A 87 4.92 0.73 -2.93
CA MET A 87 4.73 2.09 -2.46
C MET A 87 4.88 2.15 -0.95
N VAL A 88 5.48 3.22 -0.46
CA VAL A 88 5.64 3.48 0.98
C VAL A 88 4.96 4.79 1.34
N SER A 89 4.07 4.74 2.33
CA SER A 89 3.25 5.87 2.77
C SER A 89 3.87 6.60 3.95
N PHE A 90 3.98 7.92 3.81
CA PHE A 90 4.42 8.86 4.84
C PHE A 90 3.27 9.77 5.26
N ASN A 91 3.39 10.37 6.44
CA ASN A 91 2.48 11.40 6.91
C ASN A 91 3.23 12.69 7.18
N ASP A 92 2.68 13.85 6.80
CA ASP A 92 3.27 15.17 7.05
C ASP A 92 3.07 15.69 8.49
N GLY A 93 2.32 14.95 9.30
CA GLY A 93 2.06 15.27 10.69
C GLY A 93 1.85 14.02 11.54
N GLU A 94 1.24 14.19 12.71
CA GLU A 94 0.85 13.05 13.53
C GLU A 94 -0.28 12.25 12.88
N ASP A 95 -0.04 10.96 12.71
CA ASP A 95 -1.07 10.02 12.29
C ASP A 95 -1.46 9.13 13.48
N PRO A 96 -2.72 9.16 13.91
CA PRO A 96 -3.19 8.31 14.99
C PRO A 96 -3.11 6.81 14.65
N HIS A 97 -2.90 6.47 13.38
CA HIS A 97 -2.74 5.09 12.93
C HIS A 97 -1.31 4.56 13.08
N PHE A 98 -0.31 5.46 13.17
CA PHE A 98 1.09 5.07 13.39
C PHE A 98 1.43 5.16 14.87
N ARG A 99 1.23 4.06 15.60
CA ARG A 99 1.53 3.96 17.02
C ARG A 99 2.43 2.77 17.28
N LYS A 100 3.43 2.98 18.15
CA LYS A 100 4.23 1.87 18.71
C LYS A 100 4.02 1.80 20.21
N ALA A 101 4.13 0.61 20.76
CA ALA A 101 4.09 0.45 22.20
C ALA A 101 5.37 1.02 22.82
N GLU A 102 5.24 1.58 23.99
CA GLU A 102 6.36 2.08 24.79
C GLU A 102 6.09 1.86 26.28
N PHE A 103 7.12 1.61 27.06
CA PHE A 103 7.07 1.57 28.51
C PHE A 103 8.47 1.74 29.11
N ASP A 104 8.52 2.24 30.34
CA ASP A 104 9.74 2.25 31.13
C ASP A 104 9.89 0.91 31.87
N PHE A 105 10.86 0.11 31.42
CA PHE A 105 11.10 -1.21 32.00
C PHE A 105 11.56 -1.16 33.46
N GLN A 106 12.11 -0.04 33.92
CA GLN A 106 12.54 0.14 35.33
C GLN A 106 11.35 0.18 36.29
N GLN A 107 10.19 0.58 35.80
CA GLN A 107 8.95 0.58 36.56
C GLN A 107 8.24 -0.79 36.56
N CYS A 108 8.72 -1.74 35.74
CA CYS A 108 8.10 -3.04 35.65
C CYS A 108 8.40 -3.87 36.94
N PRO A 109 7.36 -4.35 37.65
CA PRO A 109 7.58 -5.17 38.84
C PRO A 109 8.44 -6.39 38.56
N THR A 110 9.43 -6.65 39.43
CA THR A 110 10.38 -7.77 39.28
C THR A 110 9.69 -9.14 39.27
N ASN A 111 8.55 -9.25 39.96
CA ASN A 111 7.72 -10.46 40.04
C ASN A 111 6.64 -10.55 38.94
N CYS A 112 6.63 -9.64 37.97
CA CYS A 112 5.68 -9.70 36.87
C CYS A 112 5.95 -10.94 35.99
N TRP A 113 4.89 -11.70 35.67
CA TRP A 113 4.98 -12.88 34.80
C TRP A 113 5.09 -12.56 33.30
N ARG A 114 5.16 -11.26 32.96
CA ARG A 114 5.45 -10.68 31.62
C ARG A 114 4.50 -11.16 30.51
N PRO A 115 3.19 -11.00 30.65
CA PRO A 115 2.25 -11.43 29.63
C PRO A 115 2.44 -10.64 28.32
N CYS A 116 2.93 -9.42 28.40
CA CYS A 116 3.21 -8.58 27.23
C CYS A 116 4.28 -9.17 26.29
N GLU A 117 5.31 -9.81 26.86
CA GLU A 117 6.35 -10.51 26.08
C GLU A 117 5.74 -11.72 25.36
N LYS A 118 4.91 -12.50 26.06
CA LYS A 118 4.29 -13.71 25.51
C LYS A 118 3.26 -13.44 24.42
N VAL A 119 2.52 -12.33 24.51
CA VAL A 119 1.47 -11.96 23.54
C VAL A 119 2.03 -11.23 22.31
N CYS A 120 3.30 -10.82 22.35
CA CYS A 120 3.91 -10.07 21.26
C CYS A 120 4.20 -10.99 20.05
N PRO A 121 3.49 -10.83 18.92
CA PRO A 121 3.59 -11.78 17.80
C PRO A 121 4.93 -11.69 17.03
N VAL A 122 5.73 -10.65 17.30
CA VAL A 122 7.01 -10.42 16.63
C VAL A 122 8.18 -10.36 17.63
N SER A 123 7.96 -10.79 18.86
CA SER A 123 8.98 -10.77 19.92
C SER A 123 9.70 -9.41 20.03
N ALA A 124 8.92 -8.31 19.91
CA ALA A 124 9.46 -6.96 20.04
C ALA A 124 9.66 -6.52 21.49
N ILE A 125 9.01 -7.19 22.46
CA ILE A 125 9.16 -6.92 23.88
C ILE A 125 10.15 -7.90 24.46
N VAL A 126 11.22 -7.39 25.04
CA VAL A 126 12.32 -8.21 25.54
C VAL A 126 12.76 -7.72 26.92
N PHE A 127 13.25 -8.68 27.72
CA PHE A 127 13.84 -8.41 29.01
C PHE A 127 15.18 -9.15 29.11
N GLN A 128 16.25 -8.38 29.40
CA GLN A 128 17.62 -8.90 29.60
C GLN A 128 18.11 -9.75 28.41
N GLN A 129 17.89 -9.28 27.20
CA GLN A 129 18.49 -9.90 26.01
C GLN A 129 19.77 -9.16 25.60
N PRO A 130 20.82 -9.90 25.18
CA PRO A 130 22.02 -9.27 24.64
C PRO A 130 21.67 -8.52 23.35
N HIS A 131 21.92 -7.23 23.30
CA HIS A 131 21.66 -6.40 22.12
C HIS A 131 23.01 -6.06 21.47
N LEU A 132 23.17 -6.41 20.20
CA LEU A 132 24.31 -5.96 19.41
C LEU A 132 24.11 -4.46 19.08
N SER A 133 24.87 -3.58 19.72
CA SER A 133 24.92 -2.19 19.32
C SER A 133 25.58 -2.05 17.96
N ARG A 134 25.06 -1.14 17.10
CA ARG A 134 25.62 -0.85 15.76
C ARG A 134 27.10 -0.39 15.79
N SER A 135 27.66 -0.10 16.94
CA SER A 135 29.03 0.37 17.13
C SER A 135 30.04 -0.71 17.54
N GLY A 136 29.66 -1.98 17.62
CA GLY A 136 30.59 -3.08 17.88
C GLY A 136 31.22 -3.12 19.28
N ALA A 137 30.81 -2.25 20.21
CA ALA A 137 31.34 -2.18 21.56
C ALA A 137 30.28 -2.69 22.55
N SER A 138 30.65 -3.71 23.31
CA SER A 138 29.97 -4.32 24.47
C SER A 138 28.54 -4.85 24.24
N GLN A 139 28.32 -6.11 24.59
CA GLN A 139 27.00 -6.72 24.77
C GLN A 139 26.34 -6.04 26.00
N GLN A 140 25.49 -5.06 25.76
CA GLN A 140 24.68 -4.46 26.80
C GLN A 140 23.33 -5.18 26.82
N GLU A 141 22.94 -5.70 27.97
CA GLU A 141 21.61 -6.28 28.16
C GLU A 141 20.55 -5.21 27.95
N TYR A 142 19.61 -5.45 27.03
CA TYR A 142 18.52 -4.54 26.73
C TYR A 142 17.20 -5.09 27.29
N SER A 143 16.43 -4.21 27.90
CA SER A 143 15.04 -4.47 28.28
C SER A 143 14.16 -3.34 27.74
N GLY A 144 13.01 -3.70 27.17
CA GLY A 144 12.11 -2.72 26.61
C GLY A 144 11.48 -3.20 25.30
N ILE A 145 11.13 -2.25 24.46
CA ILE A 145 10.54 -2.49 23.13
C ILE A 145 11.59 -2.28 22.04
N ILE A 146 11.80 -3.28 21.20
CA ILE A 146 12.62 -3.16 20.00
C ILE A 146 11.79 -2.45 18.94
N ASP A 147 12.00 -1.16 18.75
CA ASP A 147 11.23 -0.29 17.85
C ASP A 147 11.17 -0.82 16.40
N SER A 148 12.27 -1.39 15.90
CA SER A 148 12.33 -1.94 14.54
C SER A 148 11.48 -3.19 14.33
N LYS A 149 11.08 -3.86 15.40
CA LYS A 149 10.18 -5.02 15.36
C LYS A 149 8.73 -4.64 15.70
N CYS A 150 8.52 -3.63 16.55
CA CYS A 150 7.19 -3.21 16.96
C CYS A 150 6.46 -2.52 15.80
N TYR A 151 5.35 -3.08 15.39
CA TYR A 151 4.48 -2.53 14.36
C TYR A 151 3.13 -1.99 14.90
N GLY A 152 3.00 -1.86 16.23
CA GLY A 152 1.87 -1.15 16.85
C GLY A 152 0.56 -1.92 16.96
N CYS A 153 0.56 -3.26 16.94
CA CYS A 153 -0.67 -4.07 17.05
C CYS A 153 -1.48 -3.86 18.34
N GLY A 154 -0.87 -3.27 19.37
CA GLY A 154 -1.54 -2.93 20.63
C GLY A 154 -1.90 -4.08 21.56
N ARG A 155 -1.60 -5.34 21.21
CA ARG A 155 -1.95 -6.53 22.03
C ARG A 155 -1.35 -6.51 23.43
N CYS A 156 -0.20 -5.86 23.60
CA CYS A 156 0.49 -5.75 24.88
C CYS A 156 -0.16 -4.76 25.87
N LEU A 157 -0.94 -3.79 25.37
CA LEU A 157 -1.53 -2.76 26.24
C LEU A 157 -2.54 -3.34 27.24
N PRO A 158 -3.58 -4.08 26.80
CA PRO A 158 -4.62 -4.58 27.72
C PRO A 158 -4.14 -5.70 28.63
N VAL A 159 -3.03 -6.36 28.29
CA VAL A 159 -2.52 -7.49 29.09
C VAL A 159 -1.50 -7.09 30.13
N CYS A 160 -1.03 -5.84 30.15
CA CYS A 160 -0.08 -5.36 31.15
C CYS A 160 -0.77 -5.21 32.51
N PRO A 161 -0.41 -6.03 33.54
CA PRO A 161 -1.10 -5.97 34.83
C PRO A 161 -0.92 -4.65 35.58
N SER A 162 0.18 -3.95 35.30
CA SER A 162 0.52 -2.67 35.94
C SER A 162 0.12 -1.47 35.08
N GLY A 163 -0.47 -1.67 33.89
CA GLY A 163 -0.88 -0.58 33.01
C GLY A 163 0.26 0.32 32.51
N LEU A 164 1.51 -0.16 32.54
CA LEU A 164 2.69 0.63 32.20
C LEU A 164 2.88 0.84 30.70
N ILE A 165 2.33 -0.07 29.88
CA ILE A 165 2.51 -0.02 28.43
C ILE A 165 1.47 0.92 27.84
N TYR A 166 1.95 1.90 27.11
CA TYR A 166 1.10 2.85 26.38
C TYR A 166 1.49 2.90 24.89
N ALA A 167 0.61 3.42 24.06
CA ALA A 167 0.87 3.64 22.65
C ALA A 167 1.34 5.08 22.44
N ARG A 168 2.57 5.25 21.95
CA ARG A 168 3.03 6.55 21.46
C ARG A 168 2.83 6.68 19.96
N SER A 169 2.53 7.87 19.49
CA SER A 169 2.57 8.18 18.06
C SER A 169 3.99 8.00 17.56
N TYR A 170 4.13 7.23 16.50
CA TYR A 170 5.40 7.05 15.80
C TYR A 170 5.37 7.89 14.52
N VAL A 171 6.07 8.99 14.53
CA VAL A 171 6.38 9.74 13.32
C VAL A 171 7.70 9.19 12.81
N SER A 172 7.67 8.48 11.70
CA SER A 172 8.89 8.12 11.00
C SER A 172 9.61 9.42 10.65
N THR A 173 10.74 9.71 11.27
CA THR A 173 11.52 10.83 10.80
C THR A 173 11.96 10.52 9.36
N PRO A 174 11.76 11.44 8.41
CA PRO A 174 12.19 11.23 7.03
C PRO A 174 13.65 10.80 6.93
N GLN A 175 14.50 11.28 7.83
CA GLN A 175 15.91 10.89 7.92
C GLN A 175 16.14 9.41 8.26
N ALA A 176 15.24 8.78 9.01
CA ALA A 176 15.35 7.34 9.31
C ALA A 176 14.95 6.46 8.13
N ILE A 177 14.07 6.95 7.26
CA ILE A 177 13.50 6.17 6.16
C ILE A 177 14.13 6.51 4.81
N ALA A 178 14.65 7.72 4.64
CA ALA A 178 15.34 8.11 3.43
C ALA A 178 16.44 7.11 2.98
N PRO A 179 17.28 6.56 3.86
CA PRO A 179 18.20 5.49 3.47
C PRO A 179 17.50 4.22 2.97
N LEU A 180 16.34 3.88 3.56
CA LEU A 180 15.59 2.68 3.20
C LEU A 180 15.02 2.76 1.79
N ILE A 181 14.65 3.93 1.28
CA ILE A 181 14.16 4.13 -0.10
C ILE A 181 15.21 3.65 -1.11
N SER A 182 16.49 3.95 -0.88
CA SER A 182 17.59 3.52 -1.76
C SER A 182 17.93 2.04 -1.63
N GLU A 183 17.94 1.54 -0.38
CA GLU A 183 18.38 0.18 -0.08
C GLU A 183 17.31 -0.85 -0.41
N LEU A 184 16.03 -0.48 -0.30
CA LEU A 184 14.89 -1.38 -0.38
C LEU A 184 14.15 -1.36 -1.72
N ALA A 185 14.74 -0.80 -2.80
CA ALA A 185 14.14 -0.78 -4.14
C ALA A 185 12.63 -0.39 -4.13
N ILE A 186 12.29 0.69 -3.43
CA ILE A 186 10.96 1.26 -3.37
C ILE A 186 10.66 1.96 -4.70
N ASP A 187 9.52 1.64 -5.31
CA ASP A 187 9.12 2.17 -6.61
C ASP A 187 8.36 3.50 -6.51
N ALA A 188 7.61 3.70 -5.42
CA ALA A 188 6.73 4.86 -5.24
C ALA A 188 6.64 5.28 -3.78
N ILE A 189 6.28 6.53 -3.56
CA ILE A 189 5.92 7.03 -2.23
C ILE A 189 4.54 7.68 -2.26
N GLU A 190 3.87 7.64 -1.11
CA GLU A 190 2.65 8.41 -0.87
C GLU A 190 2.86 9.34 0.31
N ILE A 191 2.37 10.57 0.20
CA ILE A 191 2.34 11.54 1.30
C ILE A 191 0.88 11.77 1.68
N HIS A 192 0.52 11.38 2.89
CA HIS A 192 -0.75 11.74 3.50
C HIS A 192 -0.65 13.13 4.09
N THR A 193 -1.62 13.99 3.75
CA THR A 193 -1.67 15.37 4.19
C THR A 193 -3.11 15.81 4.46
N GLN A 194 -3.28 16.98 5.03
CA GLN A 194 -4.57 17.61 5.29
C GLN A 194 -4.51 19.10 4.93
N ILE A 195 -5.65 19.64 4.52
CA ILE A 195 -5.79 21.07 4.17
C ILE A 195 -5.23 21.94 5.31
N GLY A 196 -4.38 22.91 4.96
CA GLY A 196 -3.74 23.83 5.90
C GLY A 196 -2.38 23.38 6.44
N ARG A 197 -1.85 22.24 5.98
CA ARG A 197 -0.54 21.72 6.40
C ARG A 197 0.58 21.98 5.38
N GLU A 198 0.51 23.07 4.61
CA GLU A 198 1.51 23.37 3.57
C GLU A 198 2.95 23.40 4.12
N ALA A 199 3.14 23.94 5.33
CA ALA A 199 4.47 24.04 5.95
C ALA A 199 5.00 22.66 6.38
N ASP A 200 4.14 21.79 6.90
CA ASP A 200 4.51 20.43 7.34
C ASP A 200 4.82 19.57 6.11
N PHE A 201 3.99 19.65 5.09
CA PHE A 201 4.21 19.00 3.80
C PHE A 201 5.54 19.44 3.18
N ALA A 202 5.82 20.74 3.15
CA ALA A 202 7.07 21.27 2.60
C ALA A 202 8.31 20.76 3.36
N ARG A 203 8.24 20.65 4.70
CA ARG A 203 9.34 20.09 5.51
C ARG A 203 9.58 18.61 5.17
N LEU A 204 8.51 17.82 5.09
CA LEU A 204 8.60 16.41 4.70
C LEU A 204 9.17 16.28 3.28
N TRP A 205 8.63 17.06 2.34
CA TRP A 205 9.10 17.07 0.95
C TRP A 205 10.60 17.39 0.83
N GLN A 206 11.11 18.40 1.55
CA GLN A 206 12.53 18.74 1.55
C GLN A 206 13.41 17.57 1.98
N SER A 207 12.93 16.73 2.88
CA SER A 207 13.65 15.54 3.35
C SER A 207 13.62 14.39 2.35
N LEU A 208 12.58 14.32 1.51
CA LEU A 208 12.36 13.23 0.56
C LEU A 208 12.87 13.56 -0.86
N LYS A 209 12.90 14.83 -1.26
CA LYS A 209 13.17 15.26 -2.66
C LYS A 209 14.47 14.72 -3.25
N GLY A 210 15.50 14.48 -2.43
CA GLY A 210 16.76 13.90 -2.88
C GLY A 210 16.63 12.46 -3.42
N TRP A 211 15.60 11.76 -3.00
CA TRP A 211 15.33 10.35 -3.34
C TRP A 211 14.30 10.20 -4.45
N VAL A 212 13.49 11.23 -4.68
CA VAL A 212 12.36 11.20 -5.63
C VAL A 212 12.82 10.96 -7.07
N LYS A 213 14.05 11.34 -7.42
CA LYS A 213 14.63 11.08 -8.76
C LYS A 213 14.69 9.59 -9.13
N ASN A 214 14.68 8.70 -8.13
CA ASN A 214 14.75 7.25 -8.32
C ASN A 214 13.35 6.61 -8.31
N LEU A 215 12.31 7.40 -8.00
CA LEU A 215 10.93 6.92 -7.92
C LEU A 215 10.24 6.97 -9.28
N LYS A 216 9.25 6.10 -9.43
CA LYS A 216 8.37 6.03 -10.61
C LYS A 216 7.11 6.87 -10.42
N LEU A 217 6.67 7.05 -9.16
CA LEU A 217 5.41 7.71 -8.80
C LEU A 217 5.51 8.39 -7.44
N LEU A 218 4.99 9.60 -7.36
CA LEU A 218 4.61 10.30 -6.13
C LEU A 218 3.09 10.32 -6.04
N ALA A 219 2.51 9.78 -4.97
CA ALA A 219 1.10 9.95 -4.64
C ALA A 219 0.95 10.98 -3.51
N ILE A 220 -0.10 11.78 -3.57
CA ILE A 220 -0.50 12.70 -2.51
C ILE A 220 -1.93 12.37 -2.14
N SER A 221 -2.15 12.00 -0.88
CA SER A 221 -3.44 11.62 -0.32
C SER A 221 -3.98 12.75 0.55
N CYS A 222 -5.20 13.20 0.24
CA CYS A 222 -5.85 14.27 0.98
C CYS A 222 -7.37 14.02 1.09
N PRO A 223 -7.98 14.19 2.28
CA PRO A 223 -9.42 14.14 2.47
C PRO A 223 -10.11 15.39 1.93
N ASP A 224 -11.43 15.31 1.76
CA ASP A 224 -12.25 16.45 1.33
C ASP A 224 -12.32 17.55 2.40
N GLY A 225 -12.46 18.79 1.94
CA GLY A 225 -12.65 19.95 2.79
C GLY A 225 -12.75 21.26 2.02
N VAL A 226 -13.02 22.33 2.77
CA VAL A 226 -13.06 23.68 2.23
C VAL A 226 -11.66 24.10 1.79
N GLY A 227 -11.51 24.57 0.56
CA GLY A 227 -10.22 25.00 0.02
C GLY A 227 -9.35 23.88 -0.53
N LEU A 228 -9.84 22.63 -0.65
CA LEU A 228 -9.05 21.49 -1.11
C LEU A 228 -8.31 21.78 -2.42
N ILE A 229 -8.98 22.27 -3.45
CA ILE A 229 -8.37 22.48 -4.78
C ILE A 229 -7.25 23.52 -4.72
N SER A 230 -7.46 24.62 -4.00
CA SER A 230 -6.42 25.63 -3.78
C SER A 230 -5.24 25.07 -3.00
N TYR A 231 -5.49 24.16 -2.06
CA TYR A 231 -4.45 23.47 -1.31
C TYR A 231 -3.64 22.54 -2.20
N LEU A 232 -4.29 21.68 -3.00
CA LEU A 232 -3.60 20.77 -3.93
C LEU A 232 -2.78 21.54 -4.97
N ALA A 233 -3.26 22.67 -5.46
CA ALA A 233 -2.49 23.54 -6.36
C ALA A 233 -1.20 24.06 -5.70
N LYS A 234 -1.27 24.51 -4.42
CA LYS A 234 -0.09 24.94 -3.67
C LYS A 234 0.89 23.77 -3.47
N LEU A 235 0.40 22.55 -3.19
CA LEU A 235 1.26 21.38 -3.07
C LEU A 235 1.96 21.09 -4.40
N GLN A 236 1.27 21.24 -5.52
CA GLN A 236 1.87 21.08 -6.85
C GLN A 236 3.03 22.06 -7.08
N ASP A 237 2.89 23.31 -6.63
CA ASP A 237 3.96 24.31 -6.70
C ASP A 237 5.15 23.91 -5.83
N ILE A 238 4.90 23.39 -4.60
CA ILE A 238 5.95 22.97 -3.65
C ILE A 238 6.79 21.82 -4.23
N ILE A 239 6.15 20.86 -4.93
CA ILE A 239 6.86 19.68 -5.47
C ILE A 239 7.49 19.92 -6.84
N SER A 240 7.23 21.08 -7.47
CA SER A 240 7.73 21.36 -8.82
C SER A 240 9.21 21.81 -8.83
N PRO A 241 10.04 21.35 -9.80
CA PRO A 241 9.73 20.36 -10.81
C PRO A 241 9.77 18.94 -10.27
N LEU A 242 8.77 18.12 -10.63
CA LEU A 242 8.69 16.72 -10.21
C LEU A 242 9.30 15.79 -11.28
N PRO A 243 10.28 14.94 -10.95
CA PRO A 243 10.95 14.06 -11.93
C PRO A 243 10.21 12.76 -12.25
N CYS A 244 9.11 12.47 -11.53
CA CYS A 244 8.29 11.26 -11.72
C CYS A 244 6.82 11.60 -11.93
N SER A 245 5.98 10.59 -12.15
CA SER A 245 4.53 10.78 -12.29
C SER A 245 3.90 11.23 -10.97
N LEU A 246 2.84 12.04 -11.04
CA LEU A 246 2.04 12.49 -9.89
C LEU A 246 0.68 11.80 -9.89
N LEU A 247 0.24 11.37 -8.71
CA LEU A 247 -1.07 10.76 -8.47
C LEU A 247 -1.77 11.45 -7.30
N TRP A 248 -2.93 12.02 -7.54
CA TRP A 248 -3.81 12.54 -6.51
C TRP A 248 -4.68 11.39 -5.99
N GLN A 249 -4.46 10.98 -4.76
CA GLN A 249 -5.32 10.04 -4.08
C GLN A 249 -6.39 10.80 -3.31
N THR A 250 -7.64 10.53 -3.62
CA THR A 250 -8.79 11.20 -3.01
C THR A 250 -9.41 10.30 -1.95
N ASP A 251 -9.24 10.66 -0.67
CA ASP A 251 -9.78 9.91 0.45
C ASP A 251 -11.21 10.34 0.78
N GLY A 252 -12.17 9.68 0.16
CA GLY A 252 -13.59 9.98 0.33
C GLY A 252 -14.12 9.76 1.75
N ARG A 253 -13.44 8.94 2.53
CA ARG A 253 -13.73 8.66 3.94
C ARG A 253 -12.43 8.61 4.73
N PRO A 254 -12.23 9.51 5.68
CA PRO A 254 -11.01 9.56 6.49
C PRO A 254 -10.91 8.42 7.52
N MET A 255 -12.02 7.73 7.82
CA MET A 255 -12.07 6.64 8.79
C MET A 255 -11.89 5.30 8.08
N SER A 256 -10.90 4.51 8.51
CA SER A 256 -10.76 3.13 8.09
C SER A 256 -11.90 2.27 8.65
N GLY A 257 -12.36 1.29 7.87
CA GLY A 257 -13.39 0.32 8.30
C GLY A 257 -14.81 0.62 7.82
N ASP A 258 -15.13 1.84 7.38
CA ASP A 258 -16.42 2.14 6.76
C ASP A 258 -16.39 1.72 5.28
N ILE A 259 -16.97 0.56 5.00
CA ILE A 259 -17.00 -0.10 3.68
C ILE A 259 -18.41 -0.42 3.18
N GLY A 260 -19.44 0.15 3.83
CA GLY A 260 -20.82 -0.03 3.43
C GLY A 260 -21.12 0.48 2.01
N ALA A 261 -22.21 0.02 1.40
CA ALA A 261 -22.55 0.34 0.01
C ALA A 261 -22.62 1.85 -0.28
N GLY A 262 -23.02 2.67 0.70
CA GLY A 262 -23.13 4.14 0.56
C GLY A 262 -21.80 4.89 0.55
N THR A 263 -20.70 4.29 1.03
CA THR A 263 -19.38 4.99 1.14
C THR A 263 -18.75 5.31 -0.20
N THR A 264 -19.00 4.49 -1.22
CA THR A 264 -18.55 4.69 -2.59
C THR A 264 -18.93 6.06 -3.18
N LEU A 265 -20.11 6.59 -2.85
CA LEU A 265 -20.56 7.87 -3.38
C LEU A 265 -19.69 9.05 -2.91
N ALA A 266 -19.23 9.03 -1.66
CA ALA A 266 -18.32 10.05 -1.13
C ALA A 266 -16.97 10.02 -1.86
N ALA A 267 -16.39 8.82 -2.05
CA ALA A 267 -15.16 8.64 -2.79
C ALA A 267 -15.26 9.15 -4.24
N ILE A 268 -16.35 8.80 -4.94
CA ILE A 268 -16.59 9.23 -6.32
C ILE A 268 -16.77 10.75 -6.42
N LYS A 269 -17.55 11.36 -5.53
CA LYS A 269 -17.75 12.83 -5.54
C LYS A 269 -16.43 13.58 -5.35
N LEU A 270 -15.60 13.12 -4.42
CA LEU A 270 -14.31 13.74 -4.19
C LEU A 270 -13.37 13.53 -5.39
N GLY A 271 -13.30 12.31 -5.94
CA GLY A 271 -12.52 12.04 -7.15
C GLY A 271 -12.94 12.92 -8.32
N GLN A 272 -14.23 13.08 -8.55
CA GLN A 272 -14.75 13.97 -9.59
C GLN A 272 -14.39 15.43 -9.34
N LYS A 273 -14.52 15.93 -8.11
CA LYS A 273 -14.11 17.28 -7.72
C LYS A 273 -12.65 17.58 -8.06
N VAL A 274 -11.74 16.63 -7.80
CA VAL A 274 -10.31 16.77 -8.11
C VAL A 274 -10.06 16.64 -9.62
N LEU A 275 -10.76 15.75 -10.29
CA LEU A 275 -10.69 15.57 -11.74
C LEU A 275 -11.11 16.85 -12.48
N ASP A 276 -12.24 17.46 -12.08
CA ASP A 276 -12.78 18.68 -12.68
C ASP A 276 -11.87 19.90 -12.47
N ALA A 277 -10.98 19.85 -11.46
CA ALA A 277 -10.01 20.91 -11.20
C ALA A 277 -8.87 20.97 -12.22
N ASN A 278 -8.72 19.94 -13.07
CA ASN A 278 -7.69 19.85 -14.11
C ASN A 278 -6.25 20.10 -13.60
N LEU A 279 -5.93 19.67 -12.38
CA LEU A 279 -4.57 19.69 -11.88
C LEU A 279 -3.69 18.69 -12.67
N SER A 280 -2.40 18.99 -12.83
CA SER A 280 -1.48 18.02 -13.44
C SER A 280 -1.38 16.78 -12.57
N GLY A 281 -1.39 15.59 -13.20
CA GLY A 281 -1.30 14.31 -12.53
C GLY A 281 -2.50 13.42 -12.79
N TYR A 282 -2.43 12.22 -12.27
CA TYR A 282 -3.49 11.19 -12.33
C TYR A 282 -4.41 11.32 -11.12
N VAL A 283 -5.63 10.79 -11.21
CA VAL A 283 -6.59 10.79 -10.11
C VAL A 283 -7.01 9.38 -9.76
N GLN A 284 -6.91 9.02 -8.48
CA GLN A 284 -7.25 7.72 -7.93
C GLN A 284 -8.24 7.88 -6.77
N LEU A 285 -9.25 7.02 -6.72
CA LEU A 285 -10.16 6.95 -5.58
C LEU A 285 -9.59 6.09 -4.45
N ALA A 286 -9.80 6.54 -3.23
CA ALA A 286 -9.56 5.79 -1.99
C ALA A 286 -10.62 6.17 -0.94
N GLY A 287 -10.53 5.57 0.25
CA GLY A 287 -11.40 5.92 1.39
C GLY A 287 -12.89 5.65 1.13
N GLY A 288 -13.37 4.47 1.51
CA GLY A 288 -14.75 4.03 1.30
C GLY A 288 -15.00 3.25 0.00
N THR A 289 -13.95 2.83 -0.67
CA THR A 289 -14.03 1.98 -1.88
C THR A 289 -14.41 0.54 -1.53
N ASN A 290 -15.27 -0.06 -2.37
CA ASN A 290 -15.80 -1.41 -2.21
C ASN A 290 -16.19 -2.00 -3.58
N ASN A 291 -16.87 -3.16 -3.61
CA ASN A 291 -17.29 -3.82 -4.85
C ASN A 291 -18.27 -3.02 -5.72
N TYR A 292 -18.91 -1.98 -5.19
CA TYR A 292 -19.79 -1.10 -5.96
C TYR A 292 -19.06 0.05 -6.65
N THR A 293 -17.78 0.28 -6.31
CA THR A 293 -17.03 1.45 -6.79
C THR A 293 -16.86 1.42 -8.32
N ILE A 294 -16.36 0.34 -8.89
CA ILE A 294 -16.14 0.25 -10.34
C ILE A 294 -17.45 0.23 -11.14
N PRO A 295 -18.48 -0.57 -10.77
CA PRO A 295 -19.78 -0.49 -11.42
C PRO A 295 -20.34 0.95 -11.44
N LYS A 296 -20.25 1.67 -10.32
CA LYS A 296 -20.76 3.03 -10.20
C LYS A 296 -19.96 4.05 -11.01
N LEU A 297 -18.63 3.91 -11.07
CA LEU A 297 -17.79 4.73 -11.96
C LEU A 297 -18.16 4.56 -13.44
N ARG A 298 -18.47 3.33 -13.87
CA ARG A 298 -18.92 3.05 -15.24
C ARG A 298 -20.29 3.64 -15.53
N GLU A 299 -21.24 3.48 -14.60
CA GLU A 299 -22.57 4.09 -14.69
C GLU A 299 -22.49 5.61 -14.88
N LEU A 300 -21.59 6.27 -14.12
CA LEU A 300 -21.37 7.71 -14.19
C LEU A 300 -20.45 8.15 -15.34
N LYS A 301 -19.99 7.22 -16.18
CA LYS A 301 -19.04 7.46 -17.28
C LYS A 301 -17.74 8.12 -16.84
N LEU A 302 -17.27 7.80 -15.63
CA LEU A 302 -15.99 8.26 -15.08
C LEU A 302 -14.83 7.27 -15.36
N LEU A 303 -15.11 6.17 -16.07
CA LEU A 303 -14.14 5.26 -16.68
C LEU A 303 -14.43 5.14 -18.18
N PRO A 304 -13.41 4.89 -19.01
CA PRO A 304 -13.61 4.62 -20.44
C PRO A 304 -14.56 3.43 -20.66
N ALA A 305 -15.29 3.45 -21.77
CA ALA A 305 -16.12 2.31 -22.15
C ALA A 305 -15.26 1.08 -22.42
N LEU A 306 -15.76 -0.12 -22.08
CA LEU A 306 -15.00 -1.36 -22.29
C LEU A 306 -14.66 -1.58 -23.79
N THR A 307 -15.51 -1.08 -24.70
CA THR A 307 -15.27 -1.11 -26.15
C THR A 307 -14.03 -0.33 -26.57
N ASP A 308 -13.71 0.77 -25.90
CA ASP A 308 -12.59 1.66 -26.25
C ASP A 308 -11.23 0.99 -25.94
N TYR A 309 -11.18 0.11 -24.94
CA TYR A 309 -9.99 -0.69 -24.64
C TYR A 309 -9.62 -1.66 -25.75
N TYR A 310 -10.62 -2.21 -26.47
CA TYR A 310 -10.39 -3.15 -27.55
C TYR A 310 -10.04 -2.46 -28.87
N ALA A 311 -10.54 -1.25 -29.11
CA ALA A 311 -10.23 -0.46 -30.30
C ALA A 311 -8.77 0.00 -30.31
N THR A 312 -8.25 0.52 -29.20
CA THR A 312 -6.86 0.99 -29.09
C THR A 312 -5.83 -0.14 -29.18
N GLY A 313 -6.18 -1.36 -28.80
CA GLY A 313 -5.32 -2.54 -28.92
C GLY A 313 -5.12 -3.05 -30.35
N ARG A 314 -6.07 -2.80 -31.25
CA ARG A 314 -5.99 -3.24 -32.66
C ARG A 314 -5.23 -2.25 -33.56
N GLU A 315 -5.36 -0.95 -33.31
CA GLU A 315 -4.67 0.07 -34.12
C GLU A 315 -3.18 0.19 -33.84
N LYS A 316 -2.72 -0.08 -32.62
CA LYS A 316 -1.28 -0.01 -32.26
C LYS A 316 -0.45 -1.18 -32.78
N GLN A 317 -1.05 -2.28 -33.24
CA GLN A 317 -0.32 -3.41 -33.83
C GLN A 317 -0.03 -3.25 -35.33
N LEU A 318 -0.63 -2.27 -36.02
CA LEU A 318 -0.58 -2.19 -37.47
C LEU A 318 0.29 -1.08 -38.07
N ASN A 319 0.72 -0.08 -37.30
CA ASN A 319 1.58 0.97 -37.87
C ASN A 319 2.58 1.56 -36.85
N ASN A 320 3.84 1.31 -37.12
CA ASN A 320 5.12 1.96 -36.80
C ASN A 320 6.05 1.23 -35.82
N PRO A 321 7.29 0.96 -36.25
CA PRO A 321 8.40 0.68 -35.36
C PRO A 321 8.79 1.99 -34.66
N ILE A 322 8.56 2.07 -33.37
CA ILE A 322 8.99 3.22 -32.55
C ILE A 322 10.52 3.20 -32.49
N ASN A 323 11.12 4.20 -33.08
CA ASN A 323 12.55 4.49 -33.02
C ASN A 323 12.91 4.88 -31.55
N ILE A 324 13.63 4.00 -30.85
CA ILE A 324 13.94 4.09 -29.41
C ILE A 324 14.98 5.20 -29.10
N ASN A 325 15.52 5.89 -30.10
CA ASN A 325 16.59 6.87 -29.92
C ASN A 325 16.14 8.34 -29.72
N SER A 326 14.85 8.59 -29.48
CA SER A 326 14.33 9.95 -29.24
C SER A 326 13.57 10.13 -27.92
N LEU A 327 13.93 9.37 -26.87
CA LEU A 327 13.45 9.63 -25.52
C LEU A 327 14.31 10.69 -24.81
N SER A 328 14.37 11.89 -25.41
CA SER A 328 14.53 13.10 -24.64
C SER A 328 13.23 13.32 -23.88
N LEU A 329 13.31 13.47 -22.55
CA LEU A 329 12.19 13.85 -21.67
C LEU A 329 11.41 15.01 -22.33
N PRO A 330 10.10 14.88 -22.56
CA PRO A 330 9.32 16.01 -23.06
C PRO A 330 9.24 17.06 -21.96
N ALA A 331 9.98 18.13 -22.10
CA ALA A 331 9.69 19.38 -21.46
C ALA A 331 8.30 19.83 -21.95
N ARG A 332 7.40 20.11 -20.99
CA ARG A 332 6.00 20.47 -21.12
C ARG A 332 5.07 19.29 -21.41
N GLN A 333 4.52 18.74 -20.32
CA GLN A 333 3.27 17.99 -20.36
C GLN A 333 2.17 18.93 -20.91
N GLY A 334 1.74 18.66 -22.15
CA GLY A 334 0.52 19.26 -22.68
C GLY A 334 -0.63 18.90 -21.71
N GLN A 335 -1.54 19.83 -21.49
CA GLN A 335 -2.75 19.63 -20.71
C GLN A 335 -3.52 18.45 -21.31
N HIS A 336 -3.29 17.24 -20.79
CA HIS A 336 -4.21 16.15 -20.98
C HIS A 336 -5.42 16.48 -20.09
N ILE A 337 -6.51 16.88 -20.72
CA ILE A 337 -7.81 16.94 -20.04
C ILE A 337 -8.11 15.51 -19.60
N ASN A 338 -7.93 15.25 -18.33
CA ASN A 338 -8.13 13.92 -17.74
C ASN A 338 -9.64 13.79 -17.46
N ASN A 339 -10.39 13.22 -18.39
CA ASN A 339 -11.85 13.09 -18.25
C ASN A 339 -12.26 11.87 -17.43
N TYR A 340 -11.32 11.04 -17.01
CA TYR A 340 -11.57 9.75 -16.37
C TYR A 340 -10.71 9.57 -15.12
N ILE A 341 -11.26 8.85 -14.15
CA ILE A 341 -10.51 8.34 -13.01
C ILE A 341 -9.47 7.33 -13.51
N ASN A 342 -8.24 7.42 -13.02
CA ASN A 342 -7.13 6.58 -13.47
C ASN A 342 -7.07 5.25 -12.74
N GLY A 343 -7.61 5.19 -11.51
CA GLY A 343 -7.56 3.97 -10.72
C GLY A 343 -8.34 4.03 -9.42
N VAL A 344 -8.33 2.90 -8.73
CA VAL A 344 -8.98 2.73 -7.43
C VAL A 344 -8.03 2.02 -6.48
N ALA A 345 -7.93 2.54 -5.26
CA ALA A 345 -7.26 1.89 -4.15
C ALA A 345 -8.27 1.23 -3.22
N TYR A 346 -7.93 0.04 -2.75
CA TYR A 346 -8.72 -0.74 -1.81
C TYR A 346 -7.90 -1.06 -0.56
N GLY A 347 -8.43 -0.73 0.61
CA GLY A 347 -7.84 -1.05 1.90
C GLY A 347 -8.71 -2.03 2.69
N SER A 348 -9.57 -1.48 3.56
CA SER A 348 -10.43 -2.29 4.46
C SER A 348 -11.30 -3.30 3.72
N TYR A 349 -11.87 -2.93 2.56
CA TYR A 349 -12.69 -3.86 1.78
C TYR A 349 -11.87 -5.05 1.26
N ALA A 350 -10.69 -4.80 0.70
CA ALA A 350 -9.80 -5.85 0.20
C ALA A 350 -9.38 -6.84 1.31
N ARG A 351 -9.23 -6.33 2.54
CA ARG A 351 -8.91 -7.15 3.72
C ARG A 351 -10.09 -7.98 4.18
N VAL A 352 -11.27 -7.36 4.31
CA VAL A 352 -12.50 -8.05 4.76
C VAL A 352 -12.91 -9.14 3.78
N LEU A 353 -12.69 -8.94 2.48
CA LEU A 353 -12.96 -9.93 1.44
C LEU A 353 -12.21 -11.25 1.69
N LEU A 354 -11.00 -11.19 2.23
CA LEU A 354 -10.16 -12.34 2.55
C LEU A 354 -10.26 -12.81 4.01
N ALA A 355 -11.09 -12.18 4.85
CA ALA A 355 -11.23 -12.56 6.24
C ALA A 355 -11.59 -14.05 6.45
N PRO A 356 -12.47 -14.68 5.64
CA PRO A 356 -12.76 -16.11 5.78
C PRO A 356 -11.53 -17.00 5.52
N ILE A 357 -10.60 -16.54 4.68
CA ILE A 357 -9.35 -17.27 4.39
C ILE A 357 -8.43 -17.24 5.62
N TRP A 358 -8.32 -16.06 6.25
CA TRP A 358 -7.50 -15.91 7.45
C TRP A 358 -8.02 -16.76 8.60
N GLN A 359 -9.34 -16.82 8.78
CA GLN A 359 -9.95 -17.67 9.79
C GLN A 359 -9.62 -19.16 9.56
N LYS A 360 -9.77 -19.65 8.32
CA LYS A 360 -9.41 -21.04 7.98
C LYS A 360 -7.92 -21.33 8.23
N LEU A 361 -7.05 -20.36 7.90
CA LEU A 361 -5.61 -20.48 8.11
C LEU A 361 -5.28 -20.56 9.61
N GLU A 362 -5.92 -19.75 10.44
CA GLU A 362 -5.76 -19.78 11.89
C GLU A 362 -6.26 -21.11 12.50
N GLU A 363 -7.38 -21.63 12.02
CA GLU A 363 -7.91 -22.94 12.45
C GLU A 363 -6.91 -24.06 12.15
N MET A 364 -6.32 -24.08 10.95
CA MET A 364 -5.29 -25.05 10.56
C MET A 364 -4.00 -24.92 11.37
N GLN A 365 -3.65 -23.72 11.84
CA GLN A 365 -2.48 -23.49 12.70
C GLN A 365 -2.70 -23.97 14.12
N ASN A 366 -3.89 -23.83 14.68
CA ASN A 366 -4.21 -24.25 16.05
C ASN A 366 -4.15 -25.77 16.23
N ASP A 367 -4.34 -26.53 15.16
CA ASP A 367 -4.18 -28.00 15.18
C ASP A 367 -2.71 -28.46 15.21
N GLN A 368 -1.75 -27.55 14.97
CA GLN A 368 -0.31 -27.84 15.01
C GLN A 368 0.30 -27.18 16.24
N VAL A 369 0.81 -27.99 17.17
CA VAL A 369 1.23 -27.67 18.55
C VAL A 369 2.34 -26.62 18.70
N ASN A 370 2.84 -25.96 17.65
CA ASN A 370 3.88 -24.93 17.72
C ASN A 370 3.34 -23.53 17.35
N LEU A 371 2.90 -22.80 18.35
CA LEU A 371 2.33 -21.44 18.32
C LEU A 371 3.29 -20.30 17.88
N ALA A 372 4.56 -20.57 17.60
CA ALA A 372 5.55 -19.52 17.39
C ALA A 372 5.72 -19.07 15.92
N ASP A 373 5.40 -19.93 14.95
CA ASP A 373 5.62 -19.65 13.53
C ASP A 373 4.28 -19.70 12.77
N SER A 374 3.75 -18.55 12.40
CA SER A 374 2.61 -18.50 11.49
C SER A 374 3.01 -19.13 10.16
N LEU A 375 2.29 -20.17 9.76
CA LEU A 375 2.57 -20.85 8.50
C LEU A 375 2.25 -19.95 7.30
N PRO A 376 3.17 -19.79 6.33
CA PRO A 376 2.94 -19.03 5.12
C PRO A 376 1.78 -19.61 4.31
N LEU A 377 0.93 -18.72 3.74
CA LEU A 377 -0.26 -19.13 2.97
C LEU A 377 0.09 -20.01 1.75
N GLU A 378 1.26 -19.81 1.15
CA GLU A 378 1.75 -20.60 0.02
C GLU A 378 1.99 -22.08 0.36
N ASN A 379 2.09 -22.42 1.62
CA ASN A 379 2.17 -23.82 2.09
C ASN A 379 0.83 -24.55 2.03
N PHE A 380 -0.27 -23.81 1.77
CA PHE A 380 -1.63 -24.31 1.63
C PHE A 380 -2.19 -24.00 0.23
N PRO A 381 -1.79 -24.73 -0.82
CA PRO A 381 -2.11 -24.39 -2.21
C PRO A 381 -3.60 -24.24 -2.50
N GLY A 382 -4.46 -25.03 -1.86
CA GLY A 382 -5.92 -24.92 -2.01
C GLY A 382 -6.47 -23.64 -1.42
N LEU A 383 -5.99 -23.25 -0.24
CA LEU A 383 -6.41 -22.02 0.43
C LEU A 383 -5.87 -20.78 -0.30
N LEU A 384 -4.64 -20.85 -0.82
CA LEU A 384 -4.08 -19.82 -1.66
C LEU A 384 -4.89 -19.62 -2.94
N GLU A 385 -5.33 -20.69 -3.59
CA GLU A 385 -6.16 -20.64 -4.79
C GLU A 385 -7.53 -20.02 -4.49
N GLU A 386 -8.19 -20.37 -3.39
CA GLU A 386 -9.44 -19.76 -2.94
C GLU A 386 -9.26 -18.26 -2.71
N ALA A 387 -8.20 -17.86 -2.00
CA ALA A 387 -7.86 -16.46 -1.75
C ALA A 387 -7.62 -15.69 -3.06
N LEU A 388 -6.89 -16.30 -3.99
CA LEU A 388 -6.58 -15.73 -5.29
C LEU A 388 -7.84 -15.48 -6.11
N LEU A 389 -8.78 -16.42 -6.13
CA LEU A 389 -10.06 -16.27 -6.87
C LEU A 389 -10.86 -15.08 -6.34
N LEU A 390 -11.00 -14.95 -5.02
CA LEU A 390 -11.68 -13.83 -4.38
C LEU A 390 -11.00 -12.48 -4.72
N ALA A 391 -9.67 -12.40 -4.59
CA ALA A 391 -8.94 -11.18 -4.90
C ALA A 391 -9.03 -10.81 -6.39
N ARG A 392 -9.00 -11.79 -7.28
CA ARG A 392 -9.12 -11.57 -8.73
C ARG A 392 -10.49 -11.04 -9.12
N GLU A 393 -11.55 -11.48 -8.46
CA GLU A 393 -12.89 -10.93 -8.70
C GLU A 393 -12.91 -9.41 -8.48
N LEU A 394 -12.22 -8.91 -7.46
CA LEU A 394 -12.11 -7.48 -7.20
C LEU A 394 -11.16 -6.77 -8.19
N VAL A 395 -9.97 -7.31 -8.40
CA VAL A 395 -8.95 -6.71 -9.28
C VAL A 395 -9.43 -6.61 -10.73
N THR A 396 -10.12 -7.64 -11.23
CA THR A 396 -10.57 -7.68 -12.62
C THR A 396 -11.75 -6.77 -12.92
N GLN A 397 -12.40 -6.20 -11.91
CA GLN A 397 -13.45 -5.20 -12.14
C GLN A 397 -12.93 -3.98 -12.91
N ILE A 398 -11.73 -3.51 -12.61
CA ILE A 398 -11.14 -2.34 -13.29
C ILE A 398 -10.31 -2.74 -14.51
N LYS A 399 -9.84 -3.99 -14.57
CA LYS A 399 -9.01 -4.48 -15.68
C LYS A 399 -9.87 -5.17 -16.73
N PRO A 400 -9.74 -4.86 -18.03
CA PRO A 400 -10.46 -5.59 -19.07
C PRO A 400 -10.00 -7.03 -19.06
N GLN A 401 -10.95 -7.95 -18.96
CA GLN A 401 -10.66 -9.36 -19.15
C GLN A 401 -10.39 -9.58 -20.64
N ASN A 402 -9.24 -10.15 -20.97
CA ASN A 402 -9.06 -10.79 -22.26
C ASN A 402 -10.01 -12.00 -22.31
N ILE A 403 -11.24 -11.76 -22.75
CA ILE A 403 -12.16 -12.85 -23.10
C ILE A 403 -11.53 -13.52 -24.32
N ARG A 404 -10.64 -14.51 -24.09
CA ARG A 404 -10.39 -15.50 -25.11
C ARG A 404 -11.73 -16.21 -25.29
N LYS A 405 -12.44 -15.88 -26.36
CA LYS A 405 -13.53 -16.71 -26.85
C LYS A 405 -12.91 -18.10 -27.08
N THR A 406 -13.16 -19.01 -26.14
CA THR A 406 -13.08 -20.44 -26.46
C THR A 406 -14.09 -20.67 -27.57
N VAL A 407 -13.58 -20.78 -28.79
CA VAL A 407 -14.32 -21.32 -29.95
C VAL A 407 -14.19 -22.82 -29.88
#